data_6e7bd04390305ecff94280c022caf1a5
#
_entry.id   6e7bd04390305ecff94280c022caf1a5
#
_cell.length_a   1.000
_cell.length_b   1.000
_cell.length_c   1.000
_cell.angle_alpha   90.00
_cell.angle_beta   90.00
_cell.angle_gamma   90.00
#
_symmetry.space_group_name_H-M   'P 1'
#
loop_
_entity.id
_entity.type
_entity.pdbx_description
1 polymer ?
#
loop_
_entity_poly.entity_id
_entity_poly.type
_entity_poly.pdbx_seq_one_letter_code
_entity_poly.pdbx_strand_id
1 'polypeptide(L)'
;MVAIPTPAQADAIAAVRRFSRFYTRQIGLLGEGLLNSAFSLTEGRVLYELAHRDALTATDLCRDLGLDAGYLSRILKTFEQRDLITRTASPRDGRQMLVGLTRAGRAAFAPLDRASQEDVLAMIGRLTATETEALQQAMRTVERLMDAERKPADPIILRPHRIGDLGWIASRQALLYAQEYGWDASYEALAAEILAGFVKTHDPKSERSWIAEREGEVVGSVFVMRASETVAKLRLLYVEPAARGTGLGRRLVDACIGFARDSGYRTLTLWTNDVLVPARRIYQAAGFSCVAAAPHHSFGKDLIGETWELAL
;
A
#
# COMPACT_ATOMS: atom_id res chain seq x y z
N MET A 1 -11.89 5.51 32.31
CA MET A 1 -11.82 6.91 31.83
C MET A 1 -11.59 6.88 30.32
N VAL A 2 -12.50 7.44 29.54
CA VAL A 2 -12.29 7.60 28.09
C VAL A 2 -11.32 8.75 27.90
N ALA A 3 -10.20 8.51 27.21
CA ALA A 3 -9.21 9.56 26.94
C ALA A 3 -9.85 10.68 26.10
N ILE A 4 -9.59 11.93 26.47
CA ILE A 4 -10.03 13.09 25.68
C ILE A 4 -9.20 13.12 24.40
N PRO A 5 -9.81 13.09 23.21
CA PRO A 5 -9.08 13.07 21.95
C PRO A 5 -8.36 14.40 21.70
N THR A 6 -7.18 14.35 21.10
CA THR A 6 -6.52 15.54 20.58
C THR A 6 -7.35 16.17 19.44
N PRO A 7 -7.14 17.45 19.07
CA PRO A 7 -7.85 18.07 17.95
C PRO A 7 -7.78 17.24 16.65
N ALA A 8 -6.61 16.75 16.27
CA ALA A 8 -6.43 15.90 15.08
C ALA A 8 -7.21 14.57 15.19
N GLN A 9 -7.26 13.96 16.38
CA GLN A 9 -8.08 12.78 16.62
C GLN A 9 -9.58 13.09 16.56
N ALA A 10 -10.02 14.25 17.05
CA ALA A 10 -11.41 14.67 16.95
C ALA A 10 -11.87 14.84 15.50
N ASP A 11 -11.04 15.44 14.65
CA ASP A 11 -11.30 15.59 13.21
C ASP A 11 -11.36 14.21 12.50
N ALA A 12 -10.43 13.32 12.83
CA ALA A 12 -10.43 11.95 12.29
C ALA A 12 -11.69 11.18 12.70
N ILE A 13 -12.11 11.27 13.97
CA ILE A 13 -13.37 10.67 14.48
C ILE A 13 -14.56 11.21 13.70
N ALA A 14 -14.62 12.54 13.49
CA ALA A 14 -15.70 13.16 12.74
C ALA A 14 -15.74 12.66 11.28
N ALA A 15 -14.58 12.55 10.63
CA ALA A 15 -14.46 12.05 9.27
C ALA A 15 -14.91 10.59 9.14
N VAL A 16 -14.45 9.69 10.01
CA VAL A 16 -14.84 8.28 10.02
C VAL A 16 -16.35 8.13 10.25
N ARG A 17 -16.93 8.86 11.23
CA ARG A 17 -18.36 8.83 11.48
C ARG A 17 -19.18 9.36 10.30
N ARG A 18 -18.71 10.41 9.61
CA ARG A 18 -19.37 10.95 8.41
C ARG A 18 -19.34 9.93 7.28
N PHE A 19 -18.17 9.32 7.02
CA PHE A 19 -18.01 8.29 6.00
C PHE A 19 -18.88 7.07 6.29
N SER A 20 -18.91 6.57 7.52
CA SER A 20 -19.75 5.43 7.92
C SER A 20 -21.22 5.69 7.64
N ARG A 21 -21.76 6.86 8.03
CA ARG A 21 -23.16 7.25 7.74
C ARG A 21 -23.44 7.38 6.25
N PHE A 22 -22.52 7.94 5.49
CA PHE A 22 -22.62 8.05 4.03
C PHE A 22 -22.66 6.66 3.40
N TYR A 23 -21.70 5.82 3.73
CA TYR A 23 -21.52 4.51 3.11
C TYR A 23 -22.68 3.55 3.45
N THR A 24 -23.10 3.45 4.70
CA THR A 24 -24.25 2.62 5.11
C THR A 24 -25.54 3.01 4.40
N ARG A 25 -25.76 4.30 4.17
CA ARG A 25 -26.88 4.78 3.36
C ARG A 25 -26.73 4.38 1.89
N GLN A 26 -25.53 4.53 1.34
CA GLN A 26 -25.22 4.27 -0.07
C GLN A 26 -25.42 2.80 -0.45
N ILE A 27 -25.08 1.88 0.43
CA ILE A 27 -25.24 0.42 0.24
C ILE A 27 -26.59 -0.12 0.75
N GLY A 28 -27.53 0.75 1.07
CA GLY A 28 -28.90 0.37 1.41
C GLY A 28 -29.06 -0.39 2.73
N LEU A 29 -28.08 -0.37 3.64
CA LEU A 29 -28.13 -1.10 4.92
C LEU A 29 -29.22 -0.66 5.88
N LEU A 30 -29.86 0.48 5.64
CA LEU A 30 -30.92 1.03 6.50
C LEU A 30 -32.34 0.59 6.07
N GLY A 31 -32.45 -0.22 5.01
CA GLY A 31 -33.72 -0.78 4.54
C GLY A 31 -34.16 -2.01 5.36
N GLU A 32 -35.45 -2.36 5.25
CA GLU A 32 -36.00 -3.59 5.82
C GLU A 32 -35.51 -4.80 5.00
N GLY A 33 -34.63 -5.63 5.57
CA GLY A 33 -34.02 -6.79 4.95
C GLY A 33 -32.85 -6.47 4.02
N LEU A 34 -31.94 -7.42 3.84
CA LEU A 34 -30.81 -7.29 2.93
C LEU A 34 -31.31 -7.46 1.48
N LEU A 35 -31.26 -6.40 0.67
CA LEU A 35 -31.62 -6.46 -0.77
C LEU A 35 -33.01 -7.06 -1.02
N ASN A 36 -34.00 -6.75 -0.18
CA ASN A 36 -35.34 -7.33 -0.22
C ASN A 36 -35.37 -8.87 -0.15
N SER A 37 -34.38 -9.50 0.48
CA SER A 37 -34.29 -10.94 0.65
C SER A 37 -34.87 -11.42 1.98
N ALA A 38 -35.11 -12.74 2.08
CA ALA A 38 -35.50 -13.40 3.32
C ALA A 38 -34.36 -13.59 4.33
N PHE A 39 -33.18 -13.03 4.07
CA PHE A 39 -31.99 -13.14 4.91
C PHE A 39 -31.68 -11.83 5.61
N SER A 40 -31.30 -11.90 6.87
CA SER A 40 -30.68 -10.78 7.55
C SER A 40 -29.30 -10.47 6.97
N LEU A 41 -28.77 -9.26 7.24
CA LEU A 41 -27.42 -8.89 6.81
C LEU A 41 -26.35 -9.91 7.22
N THR A 42 -26.41 -10.39 8.47
CA THR A 42 -25.46 -11.38 8.99
C THR A 42 -25.62 -12.74 8.28
N GLU A 43 -26.84 -13.20 8.06
CA GLU A 43 -27.09 -14.43 7.31
C GLU A 43 -26.60 -14.34 5.86
N GLY A 44 -26.89 -13.22 5.18
CA GLY A 44 -26.40 -12.95 3.83
C GLY A 44 -24.86 -12.95 3.77
N ARG A 45 -24.20 -12.36 4.78
CA ARG A 45 -22.74 -12.35 4.85
C ARG A 45 -22.16 -13.75 5.08
N VAL A 46 -22.75 -14.55 5.94
CA VAL A 46 -22.34 -15.96 6.12
C VAL A 46 -22.51 -16.76 4.82
N LEU A 47 -23.64 -16.61 4.11
CA LEU A 47 -23.84 -17.26 2.82
C LEU A 47 -22.82 -16.81 1.78
N TYR A 48 -22.46 -15.51 1.76
CA TYR A 48 -21.44 -14.97 0.87
C TYR A 48 -20.07 -15.64 1.08
N GLU A 49 -19.60 -15.71 2.34
CA GLU A 49 -18.32 -16.36 2.64
C GLU A 49 -18.33 -17.83 2.22
N LEU A 50 -19.43 -18.57 2.49
CA LEU A 50 -19.58 -19.96 2.11
C LEU A 50 -19.73 -20.18 0.59
N ALA A 51 -20.16 -19.17 -0.16
CA ALA A 51 -20.29 -19.24 -1.61
C ALA A 51 -18.95 -19.00 -2.35
N HIS A 52 -18.07 -18.15 -1.77
CA HIS A 52 -16.85 -17.69 -2.42
C HIS A 52 -15.57 -18.32 -1.87
N ARG A 53 -15.68 -19.12 -0.80
CA ARG A 53 -14.51 -19.76 -0.18
C ARG A 53 -14.80 -21.22 0.11
N ASP A 54 -13.85 -22.07 -0.22
CA ASP A 54 -13.92 -23.50 0.06
C ASP A 54 -13.37 -23.82 1.45
N ALA A 55 -13.82 -24.93 2.02
CA ALA A 55 -13.26 -25.55 3.23
C ALA A 55 -13.24 -24.65 4.49
N LEU A 56 -14.28 -23.85 4.72
CA LEU A 56 -14.42 -23.01 5.90
C LEU A 56 -14.91 -23.80 7.11
N THR A 57 -14.32 -23.53 8.28
CA THR A 57 -14.85 -24.00 9.59
C THR A 57 -15.73 -22.92 10.23
N ALA A 58 -16.54 -23.28 11.21
CA ALA A 58 -17.29 -22.31 12.01
C ALA A 58 -16.36 -21.33 12.74
N THR A 59 -15.17 -21.77 13.14
CA THR A 59 -14.15 -20.92 13.77
C THR A 59 -13.62 -19.86 12.80
N ASP A 60 -13.39 -20.23 11.53
CA ASP A 60 -12.97 -19.28 10.50
C ASP A 60 -14.05 -18.22 10.28
N LEU A 61 -15.32 -18.62 10.16
CA LEU A 61 -16.44 -17.69 10.00
C LEU A 61 -16.58 -16.75 11.21
N CYS A 62 -16.42 -17.24 12.45
CA CYS A 62 -16.45 -16.40 13.66
C CYS A 62 -15.35 -15.34 13.60
N ARG A 63 -14.12 -15.75 13.31
CA ARG A 63 -12.95 -14.86 13.24
C ARG A 63 -13.13 -13.82 12.14
N ASP A 64 -13.45 -14.26 10.92
CA ASP A 64 -13.45 -13.41 9.73
C ASP A 64 -14.63 -12.42 9.69
N LEU A 65 -15.75 -12.79 10.32
CA LEU A 65 -16.94 -11.94 10.42
C LEU A 65 -17.07 -11.20 11.77
N GLY A 66 -16.17 -11.46 12.73
CA GLY A 66 -16.24 -10.88 14.07
C GLY A 66 -17.50 -11.32 14.85
N LEU A 67 -18.02 -12.54 14.62
CA LEU A 67 -19.25 -13.02 15.21
C LEU A 67 -19.01 -13.82 16.49
N ASP A 68 -19.93 -13.67 17.43
CA ASP A 68 -20.00 -14.57 18.59
C ASP A 68 -20.31 -16.01 18.17
N ALA A 69 -19.59 -16.98 18.75
CA ALA A 69 -19.72 -18.39 18.38
C ALA A 69 -21.14 -18.97 18.63
N GLY A 70 -21.82 -18.55 19.69
CA GLY A 70 -23.18 -18.95 19.98
C GLY A 70 -24.20 -18.39 19.00
N TYR A 71 -23.96 -17.13 18.53
CA TYR A 71 -24.79 -16.51 17.51
C TYR A 71 -24.61 -17.17 16.15
N LEU A 72 -23.38 -17.38 15.72
CA LEU A 72 -23.09 -18.10 14.47
C LEU A 72 -23.66 -19.52 14.50
N SER A 73 -23.51 -20.26 15.63
CA SER A 73 -24.06 -21.61 15.78
C SER A 73 -25.57 -21.66 15.55
N ARG A 74 -26.34 -20.65 16.00
CA ARG A 74 -27.76 -20.54 15.74
C ARG A 74 -28.09 -20.33 14.27
N ILE A 75 -27.33 -19.44 13.59
CA ILE A 75 -27.47 -19.22 12.14
C ILE A 75 -27.20 -20.51 11.38
N LEU A 76 -26.08 -21.18 11.63
CA LEU A 76 -25.73 -22.42 10.96
C LEU A 76 -26.75 -23.53 11.20
N LYS A 77 -27.29 -23.65 12.43
CA LYS A 77 -28.37 -24.60 12.73
C LYS A 77 -29.64 -24.30 11.91
N THR A 78 -30.02 -23.03 11.78
CA THR A 78 -31.17 -22.61 10.95
C THR A 78 -30.90 -22.97 9.48
N PHE A 79 -29.69 -22.75 8.99
CA PHE A 79 -29.33 -23.08 7.61
C PHE A 79 -29.33 -24.60 7.34
N GLU A 80 -28.87 -25.42 8.30
CA GLU A 80 -28.99 -26.89 8.22
C GLU A 80 -30.45 -27.34 8.15
N GLN A 81 -31.31 -26.80 9.02
CA GLN A 81 -32.75 -27.13 9.04
C GLN A 81 -33.45 -26.76 7.73
N ARG A 82 -32.94 -25.75 7.00
CA ARG A 82 -33.43 -25.28 5.70
C ARG A 82 -32.73 -25.98 4.54
N ASP A 83 -31.86 -26.97 4.77
CA ASP A 83 -31.04 -27.62 3.76
C ASP A 83 -30.16 -26.67 2.92
N LEU A 84 -29.74 -25.55 3.50
CA LEU A 84 -28.90 -24.57 2.81
C LEU A 84 -27.40 -24.89 2.90
N ILE A 85 -26.99 -25.57 3.97
CA ILE A 85 -25.59 -25.94 4.22
C ILE A 85 -25.46 -27.42 4.56
N THR A 86 -24.24 -27.94 4.35
CA THR A 86 -23.81 -29.25 4.83
C THR A 86 -22.56 -29.12 5.65
N ARG A 87 -22.33 -30.10 6.56
CA ARG A 87 -21.09 -30.22 7.32
C ARG A 87 -20.40 -31.51 6.97
N THR A 88 -19.13 -31.46 6.67
CA THR A 88 -18.30 -32.62 6.34
C THR A 88 -17.03 -32.60 7.18
N ALA A 89 -16.55 -33.80 7.59
CA ALA A 89 -15.28 -33.88 8.31
C ALA A 89 -14.13 -33.38 7.41
N SER A 90 -13.21 -32.61 7.99
CA SER A 90 -12.04 -32.14 7.27
C SER A 90 -11.12 -33.32 6.90
N PRO A 91 -10.69 -33.43 5.64
CA PRO A 91 -9.74 -34.46 5.22
C PRO A 91 -8.34 -34.30 5.84
N ARG A 92 -8.02 -33.13 6.38
CA ARG A 92 -6.73 -32.82 7.02
C ARG A 92 -6.75 -33.02 8.53
N ASP A 93 -7.89 -32.79 9.18
CA ASP A 93 -8.07 -32.94 10.60
C ASP A 93 -9.53 -33.37 10.87
N GLY A 94 -9.75 -34.66 11.11
CA GLY A 94 -11.09 -35.22 11.33
C GLY A 94 -11.86 -34.67 12.56
N ARG A 95 -11.21 -33.86 13.40
CA ARG A 95 -11.85 -33.13 14.50
C ARG A 95 -12.54 -31.84 14.04
N GLN A 96 -12.20 -31.34 12.86
CA GLN A 96 -12.76 -30.14 12.31
C GLN A 96 -13.89 -30.47 11.32
N MET A 97 -14.98 -29.72 11.43
CA MET A 97 -16.10 -29.82 10.52
C MET A 97 -16.05 -28.64 9.54
N LEU A 98 -15.98 -28.95 8.26
CA LEU A 98 -16.07 -27.98 7.18
C LEU A 98 -17.55 -27.70 6.90
N VAL A 99 -17.88 -26.45 6.71
CA VAL A 99 -19.21 -25.96 6.36
C VAL A 99 -19.21 -25.57 4.88
N GLY A 100 -20.18 -26.04 4.12
CA GLY A 100 -20.30 -25.71 2.70
C GLY A 100 -21.76 -25.55 2.29
N LEU A 101 -22.02 -24.77 1.22
CA LEU A 101 -23.37 -24.64 0.67
C LEU A 101 -23.81 -25.92 -0.05
N THR A 102 -25.05 -26.35 0.19
CA THR A 102 -25.73 -27.33 -0.63
C THR A 102 -26.11 -26.73 -2.00
N ARG A 103 -26.69 -27.57 -2.90
CA ARG A 103 -27.29 -27.08 -4.14
C ARG A 103 -28.45 -26.10 -3.85
N ALA A 104 -29.26 -26.40 -2.85
CA ALA A 104 -30.36 -25.52 -2.42
C ALA A 104 -29.82 -24.21 -1.82
N GLY A 105 -28.75 -24.26 -1.02
CA GLY A 105 -28.10 -23.07 -0.49
C GLY A 105 -27.53 -22.16 -1.57
N ARG A 106 -26.86 -22.72 -2.57
CA ARG A 106 -26.38 -21.93 -3.73
C ARG A 106 -27.53 -21.29 -4.51
N ALA A 107 -28.62 -22.03 -4.73
CA ALA A 107 -29.81 -21.51 -5.40
C ALA A 107 -30.51 -20.40 -4.60
N ALA A 108 -30.53 -20.50 -3.27
CA ALA A 108 -31.09 -19.49 -2.37
C ALA A 108 -30.22 -18.22 -2.30
N PHE A 109 -28.88 -18.35 -2.40
CA PHE A 109 -27.93 -17.25 -2.36
C PHE A 109 -27.86 -16.50 -3.71
N ALA A 110 -28.00 -17.17 -4.84
CA ALA A 110 -27.79 -16.58 -6.19
C ALA A 110 -28.63 -15.31 -6.47
N PRO A 111 -29.91 -15.19 -6.07
CA PRO A 111 -30.65 -13.94 -6.23
C PRO A 111 -30.06 -12.79 -5.39
N LEU A 112 -29.61 -13.07 -4.18
CA LEU A 112 -29.01 -12.08 -3.28
C LEU A 112 -27.69 -11.56 -3.85
N ASP A 113 -26.84 -12.46 -4.35
CA ASP A 113 -25.55 -12.12 -4.98
C ASP A 113 -25.77 -11.26 -6.24
N ARG A 114 -26.75 -11.62 -7.08
CA ARG A 114 -27.10 -10.84 -8.27
C ARG A 114 -27.60 -9.44 -7.90
N ALA A 115 -28.50 -9.32 -6.94
CA ALA A 115 -29.02 -8.01 -6.49
C ALA A 115 -27.88 -7.14 -5.93
N SER A 116 -26.95 -7.74 -5.17
CA SER A 116 -25.78 -7.02 -4.68
C SER A 116 -24.86 -6.54 -5.81
N GLN A 117 -24.64 -7.36 -6.84
CA GLN A 117 -23.85 -6.96 -8.01
C GLN A 117 -24.54 -5.84 -8.80
N GLU A 118 -25.86 -5.90 -8.98
CA GLU A 118 -26.66 -4.88 -9.67
C GLU A 118 -26.59 -3.54 -8.94
N ASP A 119 -26.69 -3.53 -7.61
CA ASP A 119 -26.58 -2.32 -6.79
C ASP A 119 -25.18 -1.70 -6.88
N VAL A 120 -24.15 -2.52 -6.80
CA VAL A 120 -22.76 -2.05 -6.97
C VAL A 120 -22.53 -1.51 -8.38
N LEU A 121 -23.01 -2.20 -9.42
CA LEU A 121 -22.92 -1.73 -10.81
C LEU A 121 -23.64 -0.40 -11.01
N ALA A 122 -24.84 -0.23 -10.43
CA ALA A 122 -25.58 1.04 -10.48
C ALA A 122 -24.81 2.17 -9.79
N MET A 123 -24.11 1.86 -8.69
CA MET A 123 -23.32 2.83 -7.94
C MET A 123 -22.08 3.30 -8.73
N ILE A 124 -21.34 2.37 -9.34
CA ILE A 124 -20.08 2.67 -10.06
C ILE A 124 -20.32 3.01 -11.54
N GLY A 125 -21.45 2.64 -12.13
CA GLY A 125 -21.72 2.79 -13.57
C GLY A 125 -21.75 4.23 -14.08
N ARG A 126 -21.81 5.22 -13.18
CA ARG A 126 -21.71 6.66 -13.49
C ARG A 126 -20.28 7.19 -13.42
N LEU A 127 -19.33 6.37 -12.97
CA LEU A 127 -17.92 6.76 -12.83
C LEU A 127 -17.19 6.54 -14.13
N THR A 128 -16.24 7.40 -14.44
CA THR A 128 -15.25 7.18 -15.48
C THR A 128 -14.26 6.09 -15.05
N ALA A 129 -13.49 5.55 -16.00
CA ALA A 129 -12.45 4.56 -15.69
C ALA A 129 -11.45 5.10 -14.64
N THR A 130 -11.00 6.35 -14.77
CA THR A 130 -10.09 6.99 -13.83
C THR A 130 -10.70 7.15 -12.43
N GLU A 131 -11.98 7.53 -12.34
CA GLU A 131 -12.68 7.63 -11.05
C GLU A 131 -12.89 6.25 -10.41
N THR A 132 -13.13 5.22 -11.21
CA THR A 132 -13.25 3.84 -10.73
C THR A 132 -11.91 3.33 -10.15
N GLU A 133 -10.80 3.60 -10.81
CA GLU A 133 -9.46 3.29 -10.31
C GLU A 133 -9.15 4.05 -9.01
N ALA A 134 -9.47 5.34 -8.96
CA ALA A 134 -9.29 6.17 -7.76
C ALA A 134 -10.13 5.64 -6.58
N LEU A 135 -11.39 5.24 -6.83
CA LEU A 135 -12.26 4.64 -5.82
C LEU A 135 -11.68 3.32 -5.29
N GLN A 136 -11.24 2.43 -6.18
CA GLN A 136 -10.63 1.16 -5.78
C GLN A 136 -9.37 1.38 -4.94
N GLN A 137 -8.53 2.35 -5.31
CA GLN A 137 -7.33 2.69 -4.56
C GLN A 137 -7.66 3.26 -3.16
N ALA A 138 -8.69 4.12 -3.08
CA ALA A 138 -9.16 4.67 -1.81
C ALA A 138 -9.69 3.56 -0.88
N MET A 139 -10.46 2.59 -1.40
CA MET A 139 -10.96 1.44 -0.65
C MET A 139 -9.81 0.59 -0.10
N ARG A 140 -8.85 0.21 -0.93
CA ARG A 140 -7.66 -0.53 -0.47
C ARG A 140 -6.91 0.22 0.64
N THR A 141 -6.81 1.53 0.52
CA THR A 141 -6.15 2.37 1.53
C THR A 141 -6.93 2.36 2.86
N VAL A 142 -8.26 2.48 2.81
CA VAL A 142 -9.11 2.41 4.02
C VAL A 142 -8.99 1.03 4.68
N GLU A 143 -9.11 -0.06 3.91
CA GLU A 143 -8.96 -1.44 4.42
C GLU A 143 -7.61 -1.62 5.11
N ARG A 144 -6.52 -1.24 4.47
CA ARG A 144 -5.15 -1.34 5.02
C ARG A 144 -4.96 -0.54 6.31
N LEU A 145 -5.56 0.65 6.41
CA LEU A 145 -5.42 1.51 7.60
C LEU A 145 -6.28 1.06 8.77
N MET A 146 -7.39 0.38 8.50
CA MET A 146 -8.35 -0.06 9.51
C MET A 146 -8.19 -1.53 9.90
N ASP A 147 -7.41 -2.31 9.15
CA ASP A 147 -7.14 -3.71 9.50
C ASP A 147 -6.32 -3.78 10.80
N ALA A 148 -6.97 -4.26 11.86
CA ALA A 148 -6.35 -4.44 13.17
C ALA A 148 -5.40 -5.65 13.21
N GLU A 149 -5.64 -6.67 12.38
CA GLU A 149 -4.78 -7.83 12.19
C GLU A 149 -3.82 -7.59 11.01
N ARG A 150 -2.93 -6.63 11.17
CA ARG A 150 -1.95 -6.30 10.14
C ARG A 150 -1.16 -7.55 9.75
N LYS A 151 -1.55 -8.21 8.66
CA LYS A 151 -0.72 -9.25 8.04
C LYS A 151 0.66 -8.66 7.77
N PRO A 152 1.74 -9.47 7.84
CA PRO A 152 3.04 -9.01 7.39
C PRO A 152 2.84 -8.36 6.02
N ALA A 153 3.24 -7.11 5.90
CA ALA A 153 3.08 -6.38 4.65
C ALA A 153 3.69 -7.19 3.50
N ASP A 154 3.03 -7.20 2.35
CA ASP A 154 3.52 -7.88 1.16
C ASP A 154 4.98 -7.51 0.87
N PRO A 155 5.77 -8.42 0.31
CA PRO A 155 7.17 -8.16 0.04
C PRO A 155 7.31 -6.95 -0.89
N ILE A 156 8.22 -6.05 -0.52
CA ILE A 156 8.56 -4.91 -1.38
C ILE A 156 9.30 -5.44 -2.60
N ILE A 157 8.79 -5.18 -3.80
CA ILE A 157 9.45 -5.49 -5.07
C ILE A 157 10.19 -4.25 -5.59
N LEU A 158 11.32 -4.48 -6.27
CA LEU A 158 12.04 -3.43 -6.99
C LEU A 158 11.78 -3.64 -8.49
N ARG A 159 11.30 -2.61 -9.16
CA ARG A 159 11.01 -2.62 -10.60
C ARG A 159 11.56 -1.39 -11.31
N PRO A 160 11.73 -1.42 -12.64
CA PRO A 160 11.98 -0.20 -13.43
C PRO A 160 10.84 0.80 -13.28
N HIS A 161 11.12 2.08 -13.57
CA HIS A 161 10.09 3.12 -13.61
C HIS A 161 9.06 2.87 -14.72
N ARG A 162 7.83 3.34 -14.48
CA ARG A 162 6.72 3.36 -15.45
C ARG A 162 6.25 4.80 -15.62
N ILE A 163 5.43 5.04 -16.64
CA ILE A 163 4.76 6.33 -16.85
C ILE A 163 3.97 6.68 -15.56
N GLY A 164 4.15 7.92 -15.08
CA GLY A 164 3.55 8.42 -13.84
C GLY A 164 4.48 8.38 -12.63
N ASP A 165 5.40 7.41 -12.52
CA ASP A 165 6.29 7.28 -11.35
C ASP A 165 7.16 8.52 -11.14
N LEU A 166 7.71 9.09 -12.20
CA LEU A 166 8.65 10.22 -12.09
C LEU A 166 7.97 11.48 -11.54
N GLY A 167 6.76 11.79 -12.05
CA GLY A 167 5.96 12.89 -11.51
C GLY A 167 5.58 12.67 -10.05
N TRP A 168 5.21 11.44 -9.70
CA TRP A 168 4.92 11.06 -8.32
C TRP A 168 6.13 11.24 -7.41
N ILE A 169 7.32 10.77 -7.83
CA ILE A 169 8.57 10.89 -7.05
C ILE A 169 8.90 12.36 -6.80
N ALA A 170 8.87 13.23 -7.83
CA ALA A 170 9.16 14.64 -7.67
C ALA A 170 8.23 15.29 -6.64
N SER A 171 6.92 15.13 -6.82
CA SER A 171 5.90 15.70 -5.94
C SER A 171 6.00 15.13 -4.52
N ARG A 172 6.10 13.81 -4.39
CA ARG A 172 6.06 13.15 -3.08
C ARG A 172 7.30 13.43 -2.25
N GLN A 173 8.48 13.39 -2.86
CA GLN A 173 9.73 13.68 -2.16
C GLN A 173 9.82 15.15 -1.74
N ALA A 174 9.37 16.07 -2.59
CA ALA A 174 9.30 17.50 -2.26
C ALA A 174 8.35 17.76 -1.09
N LEU A 175 7.14 17.19 -1.13
CA LEU A 175 6.16 17.32 -0.04
C LEU A 175 6.71 16.78 1.28
N LEU A 176 7.34 15.61 1.26
CA LEU A 176 7.92 15.01 2.46
C LEU A 176 9.05 15.87 3.04
N TYR A 177 9.95 16.38 2.19
CA TYR A 177 11.07 17.22 2.63
C TYR A 177 10.62 18.60 3.12
N ALA A 178 9.53 19.13 2.53
CA ALA A 178 8.88 20.33 3.08
C ALA A 178 8.33 20.09 4.50
N GLN A 179 7.70 18.94 4.72
CA GLN A 179 7.15 18.56 6.04
C GLN A 179 8.23 18.25 7.09
N GLU A 180 9.27 17.52 6.71
CA GLU A 180 10.30 17.04 7.65
C GLU A 180 11.42 18.05 7.88
N TYR A 181 11.80 18.83 6.88
CA TYR A 181 12.96 19.73 6.92
C TYR A 181 12.60 21.20 6.67
N GLY A 182 11.35 21.49 6.29
CA GLY A 182 10.89 22.86 5.97
C GLY A 182 11.50 23.39 4.67
N TRP A 183 11.81 22.51 3.70
CA TRP A 183 12.36 22.90 2.40
C TRP A 183 11.28 23.52 1.52
N ASP A 184 11.66 24.49 0.69
CA ASP A 184 10.75 25.18 -0.21
C ASP A 184 10.62 24.52 -1.60
N ALA A 185 9.79 25.09 -2.46
CA ALA A 185 9.48 24.56 -3.80
C ALA A 185 10.70 24.46 -4.74
N SER A 186 11.84 25.09 -4.43
CA SER A 186 13.04 24.96 -5.25
C SER A 186 13.62 23.54 -5.22
N TYR A 187 13.34 22.75 -4.16
CA TYR A 187 13.68 21.34 -4.16
C TYR A 187 12.84 20.51 -5.14
N GLU A 188 11.54 20.82 -5.28
CA GLU A 188 10.69 20.16 -6.28
C GLU A 188 11.19 20.43 -7.70
N ALA A 189 11.58 21.67 -7.98
CA ALA A 189 12.17 22.04 -9.27
C ALA A 189 13.46 21.27 -9.56
N LEU A 190 14.36 21.13 -8.57
CA LEU A 190 15.58 20.33 -8.70
C LEU A 190 15.27 18.85 -8.96
N ALA A 191 14.32 18.27 -8.23
CA ALA A 191 13.93 16.86 -8.42
C ALA A 191 13.35 16.63 -9.82
N ALA A 192 12.47 17.54 -10.28
CA ALA A 192 11.88 17.49 -11.62
C ALA A 192 12.95 17.62 -12.72
N GLU A 193 13.92 18.52 -12.56
CA GLU A 193 15.04 18.70 -13.49
C GLU A 193 15.90 17.43 -13.61
N ILE A 194 16.26 16.81 -12.47
CA ILE A 194 17.01 15.56 -12.44
C ILE A 194 16.25 14.45 -13.18
N LEU A 195 14.96 14.29 -12.90
CA LEU A 195 14.12 13.26 -13.52
C LEU A 195 13.91 13.50 -15.01
N ALA A 196 13.68 14.76 -15.42
CA ALA A 196 13.58 15.12 -16.83
C ALA A 196 14.91 14.87 -17.58
N GLY A 197 16.04 15.18 -16.94
CA GLY A 197 17.37 14.86 -17.48
C GLY A 197 17.54 13.36 -17.68
N PHE A 198 17.21 12.56 -16.66
CA PHE A 198 17.29 11.10 -16.74
C PHE A 198 16.53 10.52 -17.94
N VAL A 199 15.28 10.94 -18.16
CA VAL A 199 14.47 10.42 -19.29
C VAL A 199 15.03 10.82 -20.65
N LYS A 200 15.54 12.06 -20.78
CA LYS A 200 16.03 12.59 -22.04
C LYS A 200 17.31 11.92 -22.54
N THR A 201 18.14 11.46 -21.61
CA THR A 201 19.48 10.91 -21.93
C THR A 201 19.64 9.45 -21.51
N HIS A 202 18.56 8.81 -21.04
CA HIS A 202 18.61 7.46 -20.47
C HIS A 202 19.21 6.42 -21.42
N ASP A 203 20.34 5.88 -21.02
CA ASP A 203 20.96 4.70 -21.62
C ASP A 203 20.86 3.51 -20.64
N PRO A 204 20.03 2.48 -20.95
CA PRO A 204 19.82 1.35 -20.04
C PRO A 204 21.07 0.51 -19.75
N LYS A 205 22.17 0.69 -20.52
CA LYS A 205 23.43 0.02 -20.27
C LYS A 205 24.26 0.68 -19.16
N SER A 206 24.08 2.00 -19.00
CA SER A 206 24.86 2.82 -18.08
C SER A 206 24.02 3.51 -17.00
N GLU A 207 22.70 3.52 -17.14
CA GLU A 207 21.78 4.19 -16.23
C GLU A 207 20.60 3.30 -15.86
N ARG A 208 20.12 3.41 -14.63
CA ARG A 208 18.98 2.61 -14.15
C ARG A 208 18.22 3.31 -13.04
N SER A 209 16.92 3.05 -12.97
CA SER A 209 16.07 3.41 -11.84
C SER A 209 15.51 2.18 -11.18
N TRP A 210 15.30 2.24 -9.86
CA TRP A 210 14.53 1.27 -9.12
C TRP A 210 13.40 1.98 -8.39
N ILE A 211 12.21 1.51 -8.64
CA ILE A 211 11.00 1.90 -7.94
C ILE A 211 10.65 0.75 -7.00
N ALA A 212 10.62 1.05 -5.71
CA ALA A 212 10.16 0.11 -4.70
C ALA A 212 8.64 0.19 -4.62
N GLU A 213 7.98 -0.93 -4.86
CA GLU A 213 6.52 -1.05 -4.85
C GLU A 213 6.09 -2.09 -3.82
N ARG A 214 5.03 -1.79 -3.09
CA ARG A 214 4.35 -2.70 -2.17
C ARG A 214 2.86 -2.53 -2.33
N GLU A 215 2.13 -3.63 -2.57
CA GLU A 215 0.67 -3.62 -2.77
C GLU A 215 0.22 -2.66 -3.88
N GLY A 216 1.03 -2.49 -4.94
CA GLY A 216 0.75 -1.57 -6.04
C GLY A 216 1.08 -0.10 -5.76
N GLU A 217 1.54 0.25 -4.56
CA GLU A 217 1.92 1.62 -4.19
C GLU A 217 3.44 1.80 -4.22
N VAL A 218 3.88 2.94 -4.74
CA VAL A 218 5.30 3.31 -4.69
C VAL A 218 5.68 3.68 -3.26
N VAL A 219 6.68 2.97 -2.69
CA VAL A 219 7.17 3.17 -1.32
C VAL A 219 8.62 3.61 -1.26
N GLY A 220 9.29 3.75 -2.40
CA GLY A 220 10.65 4.26 -2.47
C GLY A 220 11.18 4.30 -3.89
N SER A 221 12.28 4.99 -4.07
CA SER A 221 12.98 5.11 -5.36
C SER A 221 14.46 5.33 -5.19
N VAL A 222 15.24 5.02 -6.23
CA VAL A 222 16.63 5.43 -6.39
C VAL A 222 17.01 5.35 -7.86
N PHE A 223 17.97 6.18 -8.27
CA PHE A 223 18.48 6.26 -9.63
C PHE A 223 20.00 6.15 -9.64
N VAL A 224 20.54 5.49 -10.66
CA VAL A 224 21.93 5.57 -11.06
C VAL A 224 21.97 6.28 -12.40
N MET A 225 22.71 7.38 -12.46
CA MET A 225 22.91 8.21 -13.65
C MET A 225 24.40 8.28 -13.98
N ARG A 226 24.71 8.37 -15.26
CA ARG A 226 26.07 8.53 -15.73
C ARG A 226 26.58 9.94 -15.42
N ALA A 227 27.70 10.04 -14.71
CA ALA A 227 28.42 11.31 -14.52
C ALA A 227 29.61 11.44 -15.49
N SER A 228 30.32 10.31 -15.74
CA SER A 228 31.38 10.22 -16.75
C SER A 228 31.50 8.77 -17.25
N GLU A 229 32.52 8.44 -18.02
CA GLU A 229 32.79 7.06 -18.46
C GLU A 229 33.10 6.11 -17.29
N THR A 230 33.68 6.63 -16.22
CA THR A 230 34.15 5.82 -15.08
C THR A 230 33.41 6.14 -13.77
N VAL A 231 32.54 7.15 -13.75
CA VAL A 231 31.82 7.63 -12.55
C VAL A 231 30.33 7.57 -12.77
N ALA A 232 29.64 6.81 -11.93
CA ALA A 232 28.19 6.85 -11.81
C ALA A 232 27.76 7.74 -10.63
N LYS A 233 26.55 8.29 -10.69
CA LYS A 233 25.97 9.12 -9.64
C LYS A 233 24.65 8.55 -9.14
N LEU A 234 24.58 8.25 -7.85
CA LEU A 234 23.34 7.89 -7.18
C LEU A 234 22.51 9.15 -6.94
N ARG A 235 21.24 9.11 -7.30
CA ARG A 235 20.29 10.22 -7.21
C ARG A 235 18.96 9.80 -6.62
N LEU A 236 18.25 10.72 -6.00
CA LEU A 236 16.86 10.61 -5.59
C LEU A 236 16.56 9.33 -4.80
N LEU A 237 17.46 9.00 -3.84
CA LEU A 237 17.14 7.96 -2.84
C LEU A 237 16.00 8.46 -1.98
N TYR A 238 14.89 7.76 -2.04
CA TYR A 238 13.67 8.07 -1.32
C TYR A 238 13.06 6.82 -0.69
N VAL A 239 12.57 6.95 0.53
CA VAL A 239 11.82 5.89 1.23
C VAL A 239 10.65 6.51 1.98
N GLU A 240 9.43 6.06 1.66
CA GLU A 240 8.21 6.45 2.37
C GLU A 240 8.31 6.19 3.87
N PRO A 241 7.78 7.08 4.73
CA PRO A 241 7.80 6.89 6.18
C PRO A 241 7.30 5.51 6.63
N ALA A 242 6.23 5.00 6.00
CA ALA A 242 5.65 3.69 6.30
C ALA A 242 6.54 2.49 5.89
N ALA A 243 7.57 2.72 5.08
CA ALA A 243 8.54 1.69 4.66
C ALA A 243 9.91 1.86 5.34
N ARG A 244 10.09 2.88 6.18
CA ARG A 244 11.33 3.06 6.95
C ARG A 244 11.48 1.95 7.99
N GLY A 245 12.72 1.63 8.34
CA GLY A 245 13.01 0.54 9.28
C GLY A 245 12.91 -0.88 8.70
N THR A 246 12.45 -1.05 7.46
CA THR A 246 12.34 -2.36 6.79
C THR A 246 13.61 -2.81 6.06
N GLY A 247 14.67 -2.02 6.10
CA GLY A 247 15.89 -2.27 5.32
C GLY A 247 15.81 -1.81 3.86
N LEU A 248 14.69 -1.22 3.40
CA LEU A 248 14.49 -0.82 2.01
C LEU A 248 15.56 0.14 1.51
N GLY A 249 15.91 1.18 2.27
CA GLY A 249 16.94 2.15 1.86
C GLY A 249 18.29 1.47 1.58
N ARG A 250 18.69 0.51 2.40
CA ARG A 250 19.90 -0.29 2.18
C ARG A 250 19.79 -1.12 0.90
N ARG A 251 18.69 -1.82 0.69
CA ARG A 251 18.45 -2.61 -0.54
C ARG A 251 18.55 -1.76 -1.81
N LEU A 252 18.00 -0.53 -1.78
CA LEU A 252 18.07 0.40 -2.92
C LEU A 252 19.51 0.82 -3.20
N VAL A 253 20.29 1.17 -2.17
CA VAL A 253 21.71 1.52 -2.32
C VAL A 253 22.53 0.32 -2.80
N ASP A 254 22.31 -0.87 -2.26
CA ASP A 254 22.99 -2.10 -2.69
C ASP A 254 22.69 -2.43 -4.17
N ALA A 255 21.46 -2.21 -4.63
CA ALA A 255 21.09 -2.36 -6.05
C ALA A 255 21.85 -1.36 -6.94
N CYS A 256 22.04 -0.12 -6.49
CA CYS A 256 22.87 0.88 -7.20
C CYS A 256 24.34 0.44 -7.30
N ILE A 257 24.90 -0.03 -6.19
CA ILE A 257 26.29 -0.50 -6.14
C ILE A 257 26.51 -1.68 -7.09
N GLY A 258 25.62 -2.69 -7.03
CA GLY A 258 25.69 -3.85 -7.92
C GLY A 258 25.65 -3.45 -9.38
N PHE A 259 24.64 -2.64 -9.77
CA PHE A 259 24.52 -2.17 -11.15
C PHE A 259 25.72 -1.34 -11.61
N ALA A 260 26.24 -0.45 -10.77
CA ALA A 260 27.40 0.38 -11.14
C ALA A 260 28.66 -0.47 -11.38
N ARG A 261 28.88 -1.53 -10.58
CA ARG A 261 29.95 -2.52 -10.81
C ARG A 261 29.77 -3.29 -12.10
N ASP A 262 28.56 -3.82 -12.31
CA ASP A 262 28.23 -4.62 -13.51
C ASP A 262 28.35 -3.79 -14.79
N SER A 263 28.09 -2.47 -14.70
CA SER A 263 28.23 -1.52 -15.82
C SER A 263 29.67 -1.03 -16.03
N GLY A 264 30.64 -1.47 -15.22
CA GLY A 264 32.07 -1.13 -15.39
C GLY A 264 32.49 0.23 -14.82
N TYR A 265 31.67 0.86 -14.01
CA TYR A 265 32.07 2.07 -13.30
C TYR A 265 33.15 1.77 -12.26
N ARG A 266 34.03 2.74 -12.01
CA ARG A 266 35.07 2.66 -10.98
C ARG A 266 34.67 3.35 -9.69
N THR A 267 33.77 4.34 -9.79
CA THR A 267 33.34 5.14 -8.65
C THR A 267 31.83 5.36 -8.72
N LEU A 268 31.18 5.18 -7.58
CA LEU A 268 29.80 5.62 -7.38
C LEU A 268 29.81 6.83 -6.45
N THR A 269 29.39 8.01 -6.96
CA THR A 269 29.30 9.24 -6.18
C THR A 269 27.84 9.59 -5.86
N LEU A 270 27.64 10.39 -4.83
CA LEU A 270 26.34 11.00 -4.51
C LEU A 270 26.55 12.36 -3.87
N TRP A 271 25.50 13.17 -3.87
CA TRP A 271 25.44 14.42 -3.15
C TRP A 271 24.23 14.43 -2.21
N THR A 272 24.41 14.88 -0.99
CA THR A 272 23.38 14.90 0.06
C THR A 272 23.56 16.14 0.94
N ASN A 273 22.66 16.32 1.91
CA ASN A 273 22.78 17.37 2.92
C ASN A 273 22.97 16.75 4.31
N ASP A 274 23.67 17.47 5.17
CA ASP A 274 24.00 17.07 6.53
C ASP A 274 22.77 16.71 7.39
N VAL A 275 21.65 17.41 7.17
CA VAL A 275 20.38 17.17 7.86
C VAL A 275 19.73 15.84 7.50
N LEU A 276 20.10 15.22 6.38
CA LEU A 276 19.56 13.92 5.95
C LEU A 276 20.24 12.75 6.67
N VAL A 277 20.25 12.77 8.00
CA VAL A 277 20.95 11.82 8.85
C VAL A 277 20.65 10.34 8.55
N PRO A 278 19.39 9.92 8.30
CA PRO A 278 19.11 8.53 7.95
C PRO A 278 19.78 8.07 6.66
N ALA A 279 19.81 8.91 5.63
CA ALA A 279 20.46 8.59 4.35
C ALA A 279 21.99 8.49 4.51
N ARG A 280 22.59 9.42 5.25
CA ARG A 280 24.04 9.40 5.56
C ARG A 280 24.48 8.12 6.26
N ARG A 281 23.68 7.62 7.22
CA ARG A 281 23.95 6.33 7.89
C ARG A 281 23.93 5.15 6.92
N ILE A 282 23.02 5.16 5.94
CA ILE A 282 22.93 4.12 4.91
C ILE A 282 24.19 4.17 4.03
N TYR A 283 24.60 5.35 3.58
CA TYR A 283 25.80 5.53 2.74
C TYR A 283 27.07 5.09 3.48
N GLN A 284 27.25 5.52 4.73
CA GLN A 284 28.37 5.12 5.54
C GLN A 284 28.42 3.59 5.74
N ALA A 285 27.29 2.97 6.08
CA ALA A 285 27.19 1.52 6.23
C ALA A 285 27.38 0.76 4.92
N ALA A 286 27.19 1.39 3.76
CA ALA A 286 27.45 0.85 2.44
C ALA A 286 28.92 1.02 1.99
N GLY A 287 29.76 1.71 2.78
CA GLY A 287 31.16 1.91 2.51
C GLY A 287 31.52 3.22 1.79
N PHE A 288 30.55 4.12 1.61
CA PHE A 288 30.85 5.47 1.09
C PHE A 288 31.60 6.30 2.12
N SER A 289 32.49 7.15 1.64
CA SER A 289 33.23 8.14 2.42
C SER A 289 32.87 9.55 1.97
N CYS A 290 32.70 10.47 2.93
CA CYS A 290 32.50 11.89 2.62
C CYS A 290 33.83 12.48 2.15
N VAL A 291 33.89 12.92 0.90
CA VAL A 291 35.11 13.47 0.28
C VAL A 291 35.11 14.99 0.19
N ALA A 292 33.96 15.63 0.27
CA ALA A 292 33.83 17.07 0.32
C ALA A 292 32.58 17.50 1.10
N ALA A 293 32.67 18.60 1.81
CA ALA A 293 31.54 19.25 2.46
C ALA A 293 31.69 20.76 2.36
N ALA A 294 30.61 21.46 2.00
CA ALA A 294 30.62 22.91 1.87
C ALA A 294 29.26 23.50 2.27
N PRO A 295 29.25 24.66 2.95
CA PRO A 295 28.02 25.37 3.25
C PRO A 295 27.40 25.93 1.96
N HIS A 296 26.09 25.92 1.89
CA HIS A 296 25.33 26.54 0.80
C HIS A 296 23.94 26.97 1.28
N HIS A 297 23.34 27.90 0.56
CA HIS A 297 21.93 28.29 0.77
C HIS A 297 21.09 27.69 -0.36
N SER A 298 20.22 26.75 -0.02
CA SER A 298 19.29 26.12 -0.97
C SER A 298 18.02 25.68 -0.25
N PHE A 299 16.93 25.59 -0.99
CA PHE A 299 15.64 25.13 -0.48
C PHE A 299 15.11 25.99 0.68
N GLY A 300 15.48 27.31 0.68
CA GLY A 300 15.13 28.25 1.74
C GLY A 300 15.85 28.01 3.07
N LYS A 301 16.95 27.27 3.10
CA LYS A 301 17.71 26.90 4.28
C LYS A 301 19.23 27.03 4.05
N ASP A 302 19.94 27.34 5.15
CA ASP A 302 21.38 27.18 5.22
C ASP A 302 21.71 25.73 5.57
N LEU A 303 22.44 25.07 4.69
CA LEU A 303 22.73 23.65 4.73
C LEU A 303 24.22 23.39 4.50
N ILE A 304 24.68 22.20 4.86
CA ILE A 304 26.00 21.71 4.45
C ILE A 304 25.77 20.60 3.41
N GLY A 305 26.15 20.91 2.16
CA GLY A 305 26.14 19.94 1.08
C GLY A 305 27.36 19.04 1.18
N GLU A 306 27.15 17.74 1.12
CA GLU A 306 28.19 16.72 1.24
C GLU A 306 28.28 15.88 -0.05
N THR A 307 29.48 15.70 -0.57
CA THR A 307 29.77 14.72 -1.64
C THR A 307 30.35 13.46 -1.01
N TRP A 308 29.74 12.33 -1.32
CA TRP A 308 30.19 11.03 -0.86
C TRP A 308 30.57 10.15 -2.04
N GLU A 309 31.62 9.35 -1.89
CA GLU A 309 32.14 8.47 -2.92
C GLU A 309 32.41 7.04 -2.39
N LEU A 310 32.19 6.09 -3.27
CA LEU A 310 32.51 4.68 -3.08
C LEU A 310 33.36 4.20 -4.26
N ALA A 311 34.54 3.69 -4.03
CA ALA A 311 35.31 2.91 -5.01
C ALA A 311 34.63 1.56 -5.21
N LEU A 312 34.40 1.16 -6.49
CA LEU A 312 33.63 -0.02 -6.88
C LEU A 312 34.49 -1.26 -7.15
#